data_53ab9ee753f12a9fcd53a34333b17a79
#
_entry.id   53ab9ee753f12a9fcd53a34333b17a79
#
_cell.length_a   1.000
_cell.length_b   1.000
_cell.length_c   1.000
_cell.angle_alpha   90.00
_cell.angle_beta   90.00
_cell.angle_gamma   90.00
#
_symmetry.space_group_name_H-M   'P 1'
#
loop_
_entity.id
_entity.type
_entity.pdbx_description
1 polymer ?
#
loop_
_entity_poly.entity_id
_entity_poly.type
_entity_poly.pdbx_seq_one_letter_code
_entity_poly.pdbx_strand_id
1 'polypeptide(L)'
;MSETVKGGQIIYGWIERGNKKGHQMVTHSEGISSGDLAFIDSHSTVNPYNMAVFKECNRFFELPSGKLAFNYVKNIGKDAYGRNGALYSHFIIMSPDDFIRTGKNFRKIEELHLKGINSISDLQRFNSGGGYIPLPETSAEIEPYRIIQENNLNQRNIIYELLKVIKNSIRVTLKGETIEDRLSALWSMEHLFPDGIWFSYSTCLDGNYGDTFISVTFPENTKPLEDVGKIIDIDDAASFPNQPISNTTDKLLWAIAGALASKGKHINDSLKSMKFHQKTGIERISIYFNSLAEAYFDLAVSGDVDQHEALEAILEFIDTNPSIDTKIYEETLSQLVAENTDLMREFIRHRMGSIALEDEPDMAVKKFMDLFKFVISKSTDSLSVELLYSFYSESSLVKNKLCFQEMVDYVNGFEDFPDSLLQFLDVADVIFAEWLRNIMKGKDQNIEDLESVINLLIRMKNRENEISFIIQKIFNDTVKKNPEKIDVAIQCFIEYSGRVGASFKKDMSEHVLELIEKEKIDPMYDYEKILLEMSERAPDDEEVPKKRFFSKGK
;
A
#
# COMPACT_ATOMS: atom_id res chain seq x y z
N MET A 1 32.11 -29.86 16.86
CA MET A 1 32.10 -28.97 18.01
C MET A 1 31.51 -27.66 17.49
N SER A 2 30.36 -27.23 17.99
CA SER A 2 29.84 -25.91 17.66
C SER A 2 30.80 -24.88 18.28
N GLU A 3 31.25 -23.90 17.49
CA GLU A 3 32.01 -22.78 18.04
C GLU A 3 31.10 -22.05 19.04
N THR A 4 31.60 -21.93 20.27
CA THR A 4 30.91 -21.14 21.30
C THR A 4 30.79 -19.70 20.83
N VAL A 5 29.58 -19.17 20.74
CA VAL A 5 29.32 -17.78 20.39
C VAL A 5 29.96 -16.87 21.47
N LYS A 6 30.66 -15.82 21.05
CA LYS A 6 31.41 -14.95 21.99
C LYS A 6 31.01 -13.50 21.78
N GLY A 7 30.58 -12.82 22.85
CA GLY A 7 30.40 -11.38 22.88
C GLY A 7 31.66 -10.64 23.27
N GLY A 8 31.94 -9.53 22.61
CA GLY A 8 32.95 -8.57 23.08
C GLY A 8 32.43 -7.84 24.32
N GLN A 9 33.32 -7.34 25.16
CA GLN A 9 32.95 -6.53 26.31
C GLN A 9 33.73 -5.22 26.39
N ILE A 10 33.12 -4.20 26.96
CA ILE A 10 33.74 -2.94 27.34
C ILE A 10 33.33 -2.58 28.75
N ILE A 11 34.27 -2.14 29.53
CA ILE A 11 34.04 -1.66 30.90
C ILE A 11 34.44 -0.20 30.98
N TYR A 12 33.52 0.62 31.44
CA TYR A 12 33.71 2.00 31.80
C TYR A 12 33.48 2.22 33.29
N GLY A 13 34.17 3.19 33.84
CA GLY A 13 33.88 3.62 35.19
C GLY A 13 34.76 4.73 35.69
N TRP A 14 34.46 5.19 36.89
CA TRP A 14 35.23 6.22 37.54
C TRP A 14 36.52 5.61 38.12
N ILE A 15 37.67 5.90 37.51
CA ILE A 15 38.95 5.40 37.95
C ILE A 15 40.00 6.52 37.99
N GLU A 16 41.06 6.26 38.73
CA GLU A 16 42.28 7.07 38.71
C GLU A 16 43.40 6.31 37.98
N ARG A 17 43.90 6.86 36.88
CA ARG A 17 44.99 6.26 36.10
C ARG A 17 46.06 7.33 35.78
N GLY A 18 47.16 7.27 36.49
CA GLY A 18 48.20 8.31 36.44
C GLY A 18 47.64 9.67 36.87
N ASN A 19 47.79 10.68 36.02
CA ASN A 19 47.29 12.04 36.29
C ASN A 19 45.80 12.25 35.88
N LYS A 20 45.12 11.25 35.31
CA LYS A 20 43.74 11.33 34.88
C LYS A 20 42.83 10.71 35.94
N LYS A 21 41.87 11.52 36.41
CA LYS A 21 40.82 11.08 37.34
C LYS A 21 39.47 11.35 36.70
N GLY A 22 38.58 10.37 36.69
CA GLY A 22 37.24 10.55 36.14
C GLY A 22 36.65 9.28 35.53
N HIS A 23 35.51 9.44 34.86
CA HIS A 23 34.87 8.39 34.13
C HIS A 23 35.62 8.12 32.81
N GLN A 24 36.13 6.91 32.66
CA GLN A 24 36.93 6.53 31.50
C GLN A 24 36.86 5.01 31.26
N MET A 25 37.32 4.59 30.07
CA MET A 25 37.40 3.19 29.71
C MET A 25 38.41 2.47 30.60
N VAL A 26 37.99 1.41 31.26
CA VAL A 26 38.81 0.54 32.10
C VAL A 26 39.49 -0.51 31.24
N THR A 27 38.72 -1.22 30.44
CA THR A 27 39.21 -2.27 29.54
C THR A 27 38.18 -2.54 28.42
N HIS A 28 38.63 -3.16 27.33
CA HIS A 28 37.78 -3.63 26.26
C HIS A 28 38.33 -4.89 25.60
N SER A 29 37.48 -5.67 24.94
CA SER A 29 37.87 -6.80 24.09
C SER A 29 38.58 -6.31 22.83
N GLU A 30 39.50 -7.12 22.30
CA GLU A 30 40.13 -6.88 21.00
C GLU A 30 39.06 -6.92 19.87
N GLY A 31 39.32 -6.24 18.74
CA GLY A 31 38.48 -6.28 17.55
C GLY A 31 37.19 -5.42 17.60
N ILE A 32 37.05 -4.57 18.63
CA ILE A 32 35.98 -3.54 18.62
C ILE A 32 36.49 -2.34 17.82
N SER A 33 35.69 -1.85 16.88
CA SER A 33 36.10 -0.75 16.00
C SER A 33 36.31 0.56 16.77
N SER A 34 37.21 1.42 16.27
CA SER A 34 37.43 2.75 16.86
C SER A 34 36.17 3.63 16.81
N GLY A 35 35.32 3.47 15.77
CA GLY A 35 34.03 4.17 15.66
C GLY A 35 33.06 3.75 16.76
N ASP A 36 32.96 2.45 17.03
CA ASP A 36 32.13 1.94 18.12
C ASP A 36 32.64 2.37 19.48
N LEU A 37 33.97 2.34 19.69
CA LEU A 37 34.57 2.82 20.93
C LEU A 37 34.28 4.30 21.18
N ALA A 38 34.39 5.16 20.16
CA ALA A 38 34.05 6.58 20.25
C ALA A 38 32.58 6.82 20.53
N PHE A 39 31.70 6.06 19.89
CA PHE A 39 30.25 6.11 20.14
C PHE A 39 29.94 5.70 21.58
N ILE A 40 30.48 4.59 22.05
CA ILE A 40 30.28 4.09 23.41
C ILE A 40 30.85 5.05 24.44
N ASP A 41 32.01 5.69 24.17
CA ASP A 41 32.57 6.69 25.06
C ASP A 41 31.60 7.84 25.32
N SER A 42 30.97 8.35 24.28
CA SER A 42 29.93 9.40 24.38
C SER A 42 28.66 8.95 25.08
N HIS A 43 28.37 7.64 25.11
CA HIS A 43 27.15 7.05 25.68
C HIS A 43 27.41 6.21 26.94
N SER A 44 28.63 6.21 27.46
CA SER A 44 29.03 5.41 28.64
C SER A 44 28.45 5.93 29.95
N THR A 45 28.01 7.19 29.97
CA THR A 45 27.39 7.83 31.13
C THR A 45 25.91 7.98 30.95
N VAL A 46 25.19 8.04 32.05
CA VAL A 46 23.76 8.32 32.18
C VAL A 46 23.63 9.63 32.97
N ASN A 47 22.57 10.39 32.72
CA ASN A 47 22.34 11.62 33.47
C ASN A 47 22.34 11.33 34.98
N PRO A 48 23.19 11.99 35.76
CA PRO A 48 23.30 11.73 37.20
C PRO A 48 22.01 11.90 37.99
N TYR A 49 21.09 12.74 37.52
CA TYR A 49 19.78 12.91 38.15
C TYR A 49 18.93 11.65 37.99
N ASN A 50 19.00 10.99 36.85
CA ASN A 50 18.28 9.74 36.63
C ASN A 50 18.86 8.62 37.50
N MET A 51 20.17 8.58 37.65
CA MET A 51 20.84 7.59 38.51
C MET A 51 20.69 7.85 40.02
N ALA A 52 20.24 9.01 40.45
CA ALA A 52 19.81 9.22 41.83
C ALA A 52 18.47 8.50 42.13
N VAL A 53 17.62 8.39 41.12
CA VAL A 53 16.33 7.67 41.19
C VAL A 53 16.51 6.19 40.88
N PHE A 54 17.24 5.88 39.82
CA PHE A 54 17.49 4.52 39.36
C PHE A 54 18.89 4.10 39.74
N LYS A 55 19.03 3.18 40.67
CA LYS A 55 20.33 2.65 41.10
C LYS A 55 21.08 1.93 39.98
N GLU A 56 20.30 1.34 39.08
CA GLU A 56 20.75 0.53 37.93
C GLU A 56 19.93 0.87 36.69
N CYS A 57 20.53 0.71 35.51
CA CYS A 57 19.91 0.98 34.23
C CYS A 57 20.39 -0.03 33.19
N ASN A 58 19.47 -0.62 32.46
CA ASN A 58 19.76 -1.46 31.31
C ASN A 58 19.39 -0.70 30.02
N ARG A 59 20.25 -0.84 29.02
CA ARG A 59 20.04 -0.24 27.70
C ARG A 59 20.43 -1.23 26.62
N PHE A 60 19.73 -1.16 25.51
CA PHE A 60 20.05 -1.90 24.30
C PHE A 60 19.96 -0.97 23.09
N PHE A 61 20.96 -1.02 22.20
CA PHE A 61 21.00 -0.19 21.00
C PHE A 61 21.96 -0.73 19.95
N GLU A 62 21.82 -0.27 18.72
CA GLU A 62 22.70 -0.60 17.61
C GLU A 62 23.89 0.40 17.58
N LEU A 63 25.08 -0.14 17.31
CA LEU A 63 26.31 0.64 17.14
C LEU A 63 26.48 1.11 15.69
N PRO A 64 27.31 2.12 15.43
CA PRO A 64 27.61 2.58 14.07
C PRO A 64 28.12 1.49 13.11
N SER A 65 28.78 0.46 13.64
CA SER A 65 29.21 -0.71 12.86
C SER A 65 28.08 -1.68 12.51
N GLY A 66 26.84 -1.47 12.99
CA GLY A 66 25.73 -2.40 12.90
C GLY A 66 25.77 -3.52 13.94
N LYS A 67 26.76 -3.53 14.85
CA LYS A 67 26.76 -4.45 16.00
C LYS A 67 25.75 -4.01 17.06
N LEU A 68 25.33 -4.93 17.90
CA LEU A 68 24.39 -4.71 18.98
C LEU A 68 25.12 -4.55 20.30
N ALA A 69 24.71 -3.58 21.10
CA ALA A 69 25.27 -3.29 22.42
C ALA A 69 24.20 -3.45 23.50
N PHE A 70 24.45 -4.34 24.44
CA PHE A 70 23.73 -4.47 25.72
C PHE A 70 24.55 -3.74 26.76
N ASN A 71 23.95 -2.79 27.45
CA ASN A 71 24.66 -1.96 28.40
C ASN A 71 23.95 -1.96 29.76
N TYR A 72 24.69 -2.31 30.78
CA TYR A 72 24.31 -2.18 32.17
C TYR A 72 25.07 -1.03 32.82
N VAL A 73 24.35 -0.12 33.45
CA VAL A 73 24.95 1.02 34.19
C VAL A 73 24.51 0.96 35.64
N LYS A 74 25.45 1.20 36.54
CA LYS A 74 25.21 1.19 37.97
C LYS A 74 25.88 2.38 38.67
N ASN A 75 25.16 2.97 39.62
CA ASN A 75 25.74 3.93 40.52
C ASN A 75 26.52 3.18 41.64
N ILE A 76 27.84 3.34 41.68
CA ILE A 76 28.72 2.70 42.63
C ILE A 76 29.16 3.64 43.79
N GLY A 77 28.45 4.76 43.97
CA GLY A 77 28.60 5.62 45.11
C GLY A 77 29.23 7.00 44.82
N LYS A 78 30.16 7.43 45.69
CA LYS A 78 30.80 8.74 45.58
C LYS A 78 32.13 8.62 44.85
N ASP A 79 32.41 9.63 44.00
CA ASP A 79 33.74 9.78 43.38
C ASP A 79 34.82 10.19 44.40
N ALA A 80 36.08 10.24 43.95
CA ALA A 80 37.20 10.67 44.81
C ALA A 80 37.11 12.11 45.32
N TYR A 81 36.18 12.90 44.75
CA TYR A 81 35.88 14.27 45.22
C TYR A 81 34.69 14.32 46.15
N GLY A 82 34.14 13.17 46.54
CA GLY A 82 32.98 13.07 47.42
C GLY A 82 31.63 13.39 46.75
N ARG A 83 31.62 13.56 45.42
CA ARG A 83 30.40 13.81 44.66
C ARG A 83 29.64 12.52 44.40
N ASN A 84 28.34 12.54 44.54
CA ASN A 84 27.50 11.40 44.15
C ASN A 84 27.53 11.22 42.62
N GLY A 85 27.49 9.95 42.17
CA GLY A 85 27.39 9.61 40.76
C GLY A 85 28.68 9.05 40.15
N ALA A 86 29.51 8.36 40.95
CA ALA A 86 30.49 7.46 40.36
C ALA A 86 29.74 6.34 39.65
N LEU A 87 29.85 6.29 38.33
CA LEU A 87 29.16 5.30 37.50
C LEU A 87 30.14 4.18 37.11
N TYR A 88 29.55 2.99 37.00
CA TYR A 88 30.11 1.82 36.38
C TYR A 88 29.24 1.44 35.20
N SER A 89 29.80 1.18 34.02
CA SER A 89 29.11 0.73 32.84
C SER A 89 29.79 -0.51 32.27
N HIS A 90 29.00 -1.53 31.99
CA HIS A 90 29.44 -2.75 31.34
C HIS A 90 28.65 -2.96 30.04
N PHE A 91 29.36 -3.04 28.92
CA PHE A 91 28.79 -3.32 27.62
C PHE A 91 29.12 -4.74 27.20
N ILE A 92 28.13 -5.44 26.65
CA ILE A 92 28.30 -6.68 25.92
C ILE A 92 27.96 -6.38 24.46
N ILE A 93 28.90 -6.67 23.56
CA ILE A 93 28.81 -6.33 22.14
C ILE A 93 28.83 -7.60 21.33
N MET A 94 27.89 -7.76 20.40
CA MET A 94 27.83 -8.91 19.52
C MET A 94 27.37 -8.53 18.13
N SER A 95 27.62 -9.42 17.16
CA SER A 95 27.01 -9.24 15.83
C SER A 95 25.51 -9.55 15.87
N PRO A 96 24.71 -9.00 14.93
CA PRO A 96 23.33 -9.41 14.75
C PRO A 96 23.15 -10.91 14.58
N ASP A 97 24.02 -11.55 13.78
CA ASP A 97 23.98 -13.01 13.57
C ASP A 97 24.20 -13.79 14.87
N ASP A 98 25.12 -13.34 15.73
CA ASP A 98 25.37 -13.96 17.03
C ASP A 98 24.18 -13.78 17.96
N PHE A 99 23.52 -12.62 17.94
CA PHE A 99 22.31 -12.38 18.72
C PHE A 99 21.16 -13.28 18.26
N ILE A 100 20.96 -13.45 16.96
CA ILE A 100 19.98 -14.37 16.39
C ILE A 100 20.29 -15.81 16.83
N ARG A 101 21.58 -16.23 16.81
CA ARG A 101 22.01 -17.55 17.27
C ARG A 101 21.75 -17.80 18.76
N THR A 102 21.68 -16.76 19.58
CA THR A 102 21.26 -16.87 20.99
C THR A 102 19.73 -16.98 21.14
N GLY A 103 18.97 -17.07 20.05
CA GLY A 103 17.50 -17.08 20.05
C GLY A 103 16.91 -15.72 20.46
N LYS A 104 17.61 -14.61 20.28
CA LYS A 104 17.23 -13.26 20.75
C LYS A 104 16.92 -13.24 22.26
N ASN A 105 17.67 -13.96 23.06
CA ASN A 105 17.38 -14.10 24.47
C ASN A 105 17.97 -12.94 25.28
N PHE A 106 17.27 -11.81 25.29
CA PHE A 106 17.64 -10.61 26.03
C PHE A 106 17.92 -10.88 27.51
N ARG A 107 17.03 -11.63 28.17
CA ARG A 107 17.18 -11.94 29.61
C ARG A 107 18.48 -12.65 29.91
N LYS A 108 18.83 -13.67 29.12
CA LYS A 108 20.08 -14.43 29.31
C LYS A 108 21.32 -13.56 29.08
N ILE A 109 21.26 -12.63 28.13
CA ILE A 109 22.37 -11.71 27.88
C ILE A 109 22.48 -10.70 29.01
N GLU A 110 21.39 -10.13 29.49
CA GLU A 110 21.35 -9.21 30.64
C GLU A 110 21.88 -9.86 31.94
N GLU A 111 21.72 -11.17 32.11
CA GLU A 111 22.27 -11.92 33.24
C GLU A 111 23.82 -12.01 33.20
N LEU A 112 24.45 -11.83 32.03
CA LEU A 112 25.90 -11.90 31.86
C LEU A 112 26.63 -10.64 32.33
N HIS A 113 25.89 -9.56 32.62
CA HIS A 113 26.53 -8.34 33.12
C HIS A 113 27.19 -8.53 34.47
N LEU A 114 28.38 -7.92 34.63
CA LEU A 114 29.16 -8.01 35.85
C LEU A 114 28.57 -7.13 36.96
N LYS A 115 27.48 -7.61 37.58
CA LYS A 115 26.67 -6.88 38.58
C LYS A 115 27.35 -6.77 39.95
N GLY A 116 28.45 -7.54 40.19
CA GLY A 116 29.18 -7.58 41.45
C GLY A 116 30.07 -6.36 41.74
N ILE A 117 30.27 -5.43 40.80
CA ILE A 117 31.02 -4.20 41.02
C ILE A 117 30.14 -3.21 41.79
N ASN A 118 30.54 -2.91 43.05
CA ASN A 118 29.77 -2.08 43.96
C ASN A 118 30.53 -0.85 44.45
N SER A 119 31.82 -0.72 44.11
CA SER A 119 32.65 0.39 44.53
C SER A 119 33.72 0.71 43.49
N ILE A 120 34.31 1.92 43.60
CA ILE A 120 35.49 2.29 42.82
C ILE A 120 36.66 1.32 43.10
N SER A 121 36.81 0.86 44.33
CA SER A 121 37.85 -0.10 44.71
C SER A 121 37.66 -1.45 43.99
N ASP A 122 36.47 -1.92 43.83
CA ASP A 122 36.18 -3.14 43.05
C ASP A 122 36.58 -2.95 41.60
N LEU A 123 36.19 -1.80 41.02
CA LEU A 123 36.51 -1.46 39.63
C LEU A 123 38.02 -1.31 39.39
N GLN A 124 38.77 -0.70 40.33
CA GLN A 124 40.22 -0.55 40.25
C GLN A 124 40.97 -1.88 40.34
N ARG A 125 40.40 -2.86 41.05
CA ARG A 125 40.95 -4.22 41.16
C ARG A 125 40.66 -5.07 39.92
N PHE A 126 39.78 -4.59 39.03
CA PHE A 126 39.43 -5.30 37.82
C PHE A 126 40.57 -5.23 36.79
N ASN A 127 41.54 -6.14 36.94
CA ASN A 127 42.74 -6.22 36.08
C ASN A 127 42.64 -7.26 34.97
N SER A 128 41.49 -7.95 34.83
CA SER A 128 41.33 -8.90 33.75
C SER A 128 41.28 -8.16 32.43
N GLY A 129 42.19 -8.48 31.53
CA GLY A 129 42.16 -8.01 30.16
C GLY A 129 40.79 -8.24 29.58
N GLY A 130 40.30 -7.35 28.72
CA GLY A 130 38.99 -7.42 28.10
C GLY A 130 38.82 -8.70 27.28
N GLY A 131 38.53 -9.81 27.96
CA GLY A 131 38.26 -11.09 27.33
C GLY A 131 36.86 -11.08 26.70
N TYR A 132 36.61 -12.03 25.84
CA TYR A 132 35.29 -12.27 25.31
C TYR A 132 34.40 -12.98 26.36
N ILE A 133 33.10 -12.67 26.35
CA ILE A 133 32.11 -13.35 27.17
C ILE A 133 31.47 -14.46 26.34
N PRO A 134 31.39 -15.71 26.85
CA PRO A 134 30.62 -16.76 26.21
C PRO A 134 29.13 -16.37 26.22
N LEU A 135 28.51 -16.37 25.05
CA LEU A 135 27.08 -16.11 24.91
C LEU A 135 26.30 -17.42 25.09
N PRO A 136 25.10 -17.37 25.63
CA PRO A 136 24.27 -18.56 25.81
C PRO A 136 23.90 -19.14 24.45
N GLU A 137 24.16 -20.43 24.25
CA GLU A 137 23.53 -21.19 23.17
C GLU A 137 22.13 -21.52 23.63
N THR A 138 21.12 -21.11 22.87
CA THR A 138 19.75 -21.36 23.33
C THR A 138 19.05 -22.45 22.57
N SER A 139 18.46 -23.34 23.38
CA SER A 139 17.29 -24.12 22.99
C SER A 139 16.07 -23.76 23.86
N ALA A 140 16.15 -22.75 24.73
CA ALA A 140 15.05 -22.41 25.61
C ALA A 140 14.04 -21.52 24.84
N GLU A 141 12.83 -22.02 24.66
CA GLU A 141 11.68 -21.22 24.28
C GLU A 141 11.56 -20.06 25.29
N ILE A 142 11.49 -18.84 24.78
CA ILE A 142 11.13 -17.69 25.59
C ILE A 142 9.63 -17.84 25.85
N GLU A 143 9.25 -17.98 27.12
CA GLU A 143 7.84 -17.94 27.46
C GLU A 143 7.26 -16.58 26.99
N PRO A 144 6.28 -16.58 26.08
CA PRO A 144 5.66 -15.35 25.65
C PRO A 144 5.00 -14.67 26.85
N TYR A 145 5.09 -13.35 26.89
CA TYR A 145 4.46 -12.58 27.95
C TYR A 145 2.95 -12.83 27.99
N ARG A 146 2.38 -12.99 29.18
CA ARG A 146 1.02 -13.44 29.39
C ARG A 146 -0.06 -12.62 28.67
N ILE A 147 0.13 -11.30 28.57
CA ILE A 147 -0.80 -10.40 27.84
C ILE A 147 -0.88 -10.73 26.35
N ILE A 148 0.22 -11.22 25.76
CA ILE A 148 0.28 -11.61 24.35
C ILE A 148 -0.52 -12.91 24.11
N GLN A 149 -0.66 -13.74 25.11
CA GLN A 149 -1.38 -15.03 24.99
C GLN A 149 -2.89 -14.91 25.19
N GLU A 150 -3.36 -13.99 26.02
CA GLU A 150 -4.74 -14.01 26.52
C GLU A 150 -5.73 -13.16 25.70
N ASN A 151 -5.26 -12.20 24.86
CA ASN A 151 -6.17 -11.30 24.17
C ASN A 151 -5.61 -10.78 22.83
N ASN A 152 -6.07 -11.36 21.73
CA ASN A 152 -5.68 -10.97 20.38
C ASN A 152 -5.88 -9.47 20.06
N LEU A 153 -6.92 -8.84 20.66
CA LEU A 153 -7.21 -7.42 20.41
C LEU A 153 -6.15 -6.52 21.04
N ASN A 154 -5.70 -6.84 22.26
CA ASN A 154 -4.64 -6.08 22.93
C ASN A 154 -3.30 -6.25 22.23
N GLN A 155 -3.00 -7.46 21.79
CA GLN A 155 -1.82 -7.76 21.00
C GLN A 155 -1.79 -6.93 19.70
N ARG A 156 -2.91 -6.89 18.99
CA ARG A 156 -3.04 -6.08 17.77
C ARG A 156 -2.77 -4.59 18.04
N ASN A 157 -3.35 -4.03 19.11
CA ASN A 157 -3.12 -2.64 19.49
C ASN A 157 -1.65 -2.33 19.77
N ILE A 158 -0.98 -3.19 20.55
CA ILE A 158 0.44 -3.02 20.88
C ILE A 158 1.31 -3.11 19.62
N ILE A 159 1.10 -4.13 18.79
CA ILE A 159 1.84 -4.30 17.53
C ILE A 159 1.64 -3.07 16.62
N TYR A 160 0.40 -2.59 16.49
CA TYR A 160 0.10 -1.41 15.70
C TYR A 160 0.88 -0.18 16.17
N GLU A 161 0.95 0.08 17.48
CA GLU A 161 1.71 1.19 18.01
C GLU A 161 3.22 1.01 17.79
N LEU A 162 3.73 -0.23 17.90
CA LEU A 162 5.14 -0.53 17.61
C LEU A 162 5.47 -0.33 16.13
N LEU A 163 4.59 -0.73 15.23
CA LEU A 163 4.76 -0.46 13.79
C LEU A 163 4.82 1.04 13.50
N LYS A 164 4.01 1.84 14.21
CA LYS A 164 4.08 3.31 14.11
C LYS A 164 5.41 3.86 14.62
N VAL A 165 5.95 3.32 15.71
CA VAL A 165 7.28 3.69 16.21
C VAL A 165 8.33 3.45 15.15
N ILE A 166 8.35 2.29 14.53
CA ILE A 166 9.30 1.94 13.47
C ILE A 166 9.13 2.88 12.26
N LYS A 167 7.89 3.10 11.81
CA LYS A 167 7.60 3.90 10.61
C LYS A 167 7.94 5.37 10.78
N ASN A 168 7.66 5.93 11.95
CA ASN A 168 7.72 7.39 12.17
C ASN A 168 8.90 7.82 13.04
N SER A 169 9.75 6.89 13.47
CA SER A 169 10.87 7.14 14.41
C SER A 169 10.41 7.86 15.68
N ILE A 170 9.25 7.48 16.21
CA ILE A 170 8.62 8.11 17.38
C ILE A 170 9.13 7.43 18.64
N ARG A 171 9.43 8.24 19.66
CA ARG A 171 9.72 7.74 21.00
C ARG A 171 8.45 7.20 21.67
N VAL A 172 8.54 6.02 22.28
CA VAL A 172 7.46 5.40 23.05
C VAL A 172 7.92 5.10 24.46
N THR A 173 7.03 5.27 25.43
CA THR A 173 7.24 4.85 26.82
C THR A 173 6.27 3.74 27.17
N LEU A 174 6.80 2.58 27.56
CA LEU A 174 6.01 1.48 28.10
C LEU A 174 5.67 1.75 29.56
N LYS A 175 4.39 1.70 29.90
CA LYS A 175 3.87 1.71 31.25
C LYS A 175 3.48 0.29 31.64
N GLY A 176 3.69 -0.09 32.88
CA GLY A 176 3.34 -1.38 33.47
C GLY A 176 3.69 -1.39 34.94
N GLU A 177 3.29 -2.42 35.66
CA GLU A 177 3.41 -2.48 37.12
C GLU A 177 4.87 -2.47 37.57
N THR A 178 5.73 -3.28 36.93
CA THR A 178 7.17 -3.30 37.24
C THR A 178 8.03 -3.09 35.99
N ILE A 179 9.32 -2.72 36.18
CA ILE A 179 10.28 -2.65 35.06
C ILE A 179 10.48 -4.03 34.42
N GLU A 180 10.49 -5.09 35.21
CA GLU A 180 10.63 -6.48 34.73
C GLU A 180 9.47 -6.87 33.81
N ASP A 181 8.23 -6.52 34.16
CA ASP A 181 7.06 -6.78 33.32
C ASP A 181 7.14 -6.05 31.98
N ARG A 182 7.57 -4.79 32.01
CA ARG A 182 7.75 -3.97 30.80
C ARG A 182 8.84 -4.53 29.89
N LEU A 183 9.99 -4.95 30.46
CA LEU A 183 11.06 -5.59 29.70
C LEU A 183 10.61 -6.94 29.14
N SER A 184 9.92 -7.75 29.93
CA SER A 184 9.41 -9.04 29.49
C SER A 184 8.41 -8.89 28.35
N ALA A 185 7.52 -7.88 28.43
CA ALA A 185 6.60 -7.54 27.36
C ALA A 185 7.35 -7.11 26.08
N LEU A 186 8.31 -6.19 26.21
CA LEU A 186 9.13 -5.73 25.08
C LEU A 186 9.88 -6.88 24.41
N TRP A 187 10.58 -7.70 25.18
CA TRP A 187 11.35 -8.83 24.65
C TRP A 187 10.47 -9.90 24.00
N SER A 188 9.27 -10.12 24.52
CA SER A 188 8.31 -11.01 23.88
C SER A 188 7.78 -10.46 22.56
N MET A 189 7.58 -9.14 22.48
CA MET A 189 7.15 -8.46 21.24
C MET A 189 8.25 -8.47 20.18
N GLU A 190 9.53 -8.40 20.54
CA GLU A 190 10.66 -8.51 19.61
C GLU A 190 10.62 -9.81 18.79
N HIS A 191 10.05 -10.87 19.32
CA HIS A 191 9.88 -12.14 18.59
C HIS A 191 8.78 -12.10 17.52
N LEU A 192 7.91 -11.10 17.56
CA LEU A 192 6.88 -10.86 16.54
C LEU A 192 7.45 -10.16 15.29
N PHE A 193 8.69 -9.67 15.39
CA PHE A 193 9.36 -9.00 14.29
C PHE A 193 10.47 -9.89 13.69
N PRO A 194 10.73 -9.78 12.40
CA PRO A 194 11.76 -10.57 11.75
C PRO A 194 13.17 -10.19 12.25
N ASP A 195 14.11 -11.09 12.00
CA ASP A 195 15.51 -10.90 12.37
C ASP A 195 16.10 -9.64 11.70
N GLY A 196 16.62 -8.73 12.51
CA GLY A 196 17.14 -7.45 12.04
C GLY A 196 16.21 -6.26 12.26
N ILE A 197 14.99 -6.50 12.70
CA ILE A 197 14.09 -5.45 13.20
C ILE A 197 14.03 -5.60 14.72
N TRP A 198 14.62 -4.66 15.42
CA TRP A 198 14.69 -4.60 16.89
C TRP A 198 14.48 -3.19 17.39
N PHE A 199 14.07 -3.10 18.66
CA PHE A 199 13.82 -1.84 19.34
C PHE A 199 14.98 -1.52 20.29
N SER A 200 15.61 -0.37 20.09
CA SER A 200 16.50 0.19 21.12
C SER A 200 15.69 0.56 22.35
N TYR A 201 16.21 0.25 23.54
CA TYR A 201 15.48 0.56 24.76
C TYR A 201 16.38 1.08 25.88
N SER A 202 15.77 1.73 26.87
CA SER A 202 16.40 2.12 28.13
C SER A 202 15.43 1.98 29.28
N THR A 203 15.91 1.46 30.42
CA THR A 203 15.16 1.42 31.68
C THR A 203 15.29 2.69 32.51
N CYS A 204 16.04 3.68 32.02
CA CYS A 204 16.09 5.03 32.57
C CYS A 204 15.76 6.05 31.48
N LEU A 205 15.23 7.20 31.90
CA LEU A 205 14.86 8.29 30.98
C LEU A 205 16.10 9.02 30.48
N ASP A 206 16.90 8.37 29.66
CA ASP A 206 18.13 8.93 29.17
C ASP A 206 18.31 8.68 27.67
N GLY A 207 18.53 9.77 26.94
CA GLY A 207 18.96 9.77 25.57
C GLY A 207 17.97 9.22 24.54
N ASN A 208 18.35 9.39 23.29
CA ASN A 208 17.79 8.70 22.13
C ASN A 208 18.89 7.83 21.53
N TYR A 209 18.70 6.53 21.52
CA TYR A 209 19.72 5.58 21.08
C TYR A 209 19.36 4.93 19.73
N GLY A 210 18.77 5.69 18.83
CA GLY A 210 18.43 5.24 17.49
C GLY A 210 16.99 5.56 17.07
N ASP A 211 16.65 5.16 15.87
CA ASP A 211 15.38 5.50 15.22
C ASP A 211 14.16 4.79 15.85
N THR A 212 14.38 3.68 16.56
CA THR A 212 13.34 2.85 17.16
C THR A 212 13.52 2.77 18.68
N PHE A 213 13.42 3.93 19.36
CA PHE A 213 13.70 4.00 20.78
C PHE A 213 12.45 3.80 21.66
N ILE A 214 12.54 2.86 22.62
CA ILE A 214 11.49 2.60 23.61
C ILE A 214 12.02 2.89 25.01
N SER A 215 11.35 3.77 25.73
CA SER A 215 11.58 3.97 27.16
C SER A 215 10.75 2.96 27.97
N VAL A 216 11.42 2.22 28.84
CA VAL A 216 10.77 1.24 29.73
C VAL A 216 10.51 1.81 31.11
N THR A 217 10.76 3.10 31.28
CA THR A 217 10.56 3.83 32.54
C THR A 217 9.30 4.65 32.50
N PHE A 218 8.46 4.56 33.53
CA PHE A 218 7.27 5.37 33.67
C PHE A 218 7.57 6.71 34.36
N PRO A 219 6.99 7.84 33.87
CA PRO A 219 7.37 9.19 34.34
C PRO A 219 6.90 9.56 35.72
N GLU A 220 6.06 8.78 36.41
CA GLU A 220 5.49 9.14 37.70
C GLU A 220 6.53 9.45 38.77
N ASN A 221 7.73 8.91 38.64
CA ASN A 221 8.85 9.12 39.57
C ASN A 221 9.87 10.17 39.09
N THR A 222 9.60 10.84 37.98
CA THR A 222 10.49 11.83 37.39
C THR A 222 9.76 13.16 37.25
N LYS A 223 10.47 14.30 37.31
CA LYS A 223 9.88 15.57 36.93
C LYS A 223 9.25 15.46 35.53
N PRO A 224 8.11 16.13 35.29
CA PRO A 224 7.44 16.04 33.99
C PRO A 224 8.45 16.32 32.89
N LEU A 225 8.79 15.30 32.13
CA LEU A 225 9.62 15.42 30.95
C LEU A 225 8.67 15.85 29.83
N GLU A 226 8.91 16.99 29.28
CA GLU A 226 8.18 17.53 28.12
C GLU A 226 8.27 16.59 26.90
N ASP A 227 9.04 15.49 27.00
CA ASP A 227 9.40 14.63 25.87
C ASP A 227 9.28 13.12 26.15
N VAL A 228 8.18 12.72 26.79
CA VAL A 228 7.95 11.28 27.12
C VAL A 228 7.56 10.46 25.89
N GLY A 229 7.16 11.11 24.80
CA GLY A 229 6.59 10.45 23.64
C GLY A 229 5.23 9.83 23.93
N LYS A 230 4.81 8.86 23.10
CA LYS A 230 3.56 8.13 23.30
C LYS A 230 3.70 7.13 24.45
N ILE A 231 2.72 7.09 25.34
CA ILE A 231 2.65 6.11 26.43
C ILE A 231 1.81 4.92 25.99
N ILE A 232 2.35 3.71 26.12
CA ILE A 232 1.64 2.44 25.93
C ILE A 232 1.54 1.77 27.30
N ASP A 233 0.34 1.65 27.83
CA ASP A 233 0.06 0.95 29.08
C ASP A 233 -0.18 -0.53 28.77
N ILE A 234 0.76 -1.39 29.16
CA ILE A 234 0.67 -2.83 28.88
C ILE A 234 -0.33 -3.56 29.78
N ASP A 235 -0.72 -2.95 30.90
CA ASP A 235 -1.65 -3.55 31.87
C ASP A 235 -3.09 -3.07 31.64
N ASP A 236 -3.29 -1.92 31.01
CA ASP A 236 -4.61 -1.34 30.75
C ASP A 236 -5.06 -1.56 29.30
N ALA A 237 -5.66 -2.73 29.07
CA ALA A 237 -6.28 -3.06 27.78
C ALA A 237 -7.41 -2.11 27.37
N ALA A 238 -8.05 -1.43 28.32
CA ALA A 238 -9.13 -0.50 28.08
C ALA A 238 -8.64 0.90 27.62
N SER A 239 -7.37 1.22 27.84
CA SER A 239 -6.77 2.49 27.41
C SER A 239 -6.55 2.57 25.89
N PHE A 240 -6.64 1.44 25.19
CA PHE A 240 -6.57 1.41 23.73
C PHE A 240 -7.96 1.66 23.14
N PRO A 241 -8.08 2.53 22.13
CA PRO A 241 -9.37 2.77 21.51
C PRO A 241 -9.94 1.47 20.94
N ASN A 242 -11.08 1.03 21.48
CA ASN A 242 -11.87 -0.10 20.95
C ASN A 242 -12.53 0.21 19.60
N GLN A 243 -12.22 1.36 19.02
CA GLN A 243 -12.83 1.79 17.75
C GLN A 243 -11.85 1.57 16.59
N PRO A 244 -12.36 1.12 15.45
CA PRO A 244 -11.61 1.15 14.22
C PRO A 244 -11.10 2.58 14.00
N ILE A 245 -9.83 2.70 13.74
CA ILE A 245 -9.14 3.97 13.61
C ILE A 245 -9.77 4.74 12.45
N SER A 246 -10.45 5.83 12.78
CA SER A 246 -11.16 6.66 11.82
C SER A 246 -10.24 7.53 10.96
N ASN A 247 -8.93 7.49 11.19
CA ASN A 247 -7.94 8.27 10.45
C ASN A 247 -7.22 7.41 9.40
N THR A 248 -7.38 7.83 8.22
CA THR A 248 -7.08 7.22 6.93
C THR A 248 -5.67 6.68 6.72
N THR A 249 -4.64 7.24 7.31
CA THR A 249 -3.24 6.83 7.07
C THR A 249 -2.83 5.52 7.74
N ASP A 250 -3.66 4.99 8.64
CA ASP A 250 -3.25 3.93 9.55
C ASP A 250 -4.02 2.60 9.38
N LYS A 251 -5.03 2.53 8.50
CA LYS A 251 -5.83 1.29 8.32
C LYS A 251 -4.98 0.12 7.82
N LEU A 252 -4.08 0.35 6.87
CA LEU A 252 -3.18 -0.71 6.40
C LEU A 252 -2.27 -1.21 7.52
N LEU A 253 -1.68 -0.32 8.33
CA LEU A 253 -0.88 -0.74 9.48
C LEU A 253 -1.70 -1.47 10.53
N TRP A 254 -2.96 -1.07 10.72
CA TRP A 254 -3.88 -1.75 11.62
C TRP A 254 -4.22 -3.17 11.14
N ALA A 255 -4.51 -3.34 9.86
CA ALA A 255 -4.77 -4.63 9.24
C ALA A 255 -3.53 -5.55 9.31
N ILE A 256 -2.35 -5.02 9.00
CA ILE A 256 -1.06 -5.71 9.16
C ILE A 256 -0.83 -6.12 10.62
N ALA A 257 -1.13 -5.24 11.59
CA ALA A 257 -0.99 -5.56 13.02
C ALA A 257 -1.89 -6.73 13.42
N GLY A 258 -3.10 -6.82 12.88
CA GLY A 258 -4.01 -7.95 13.06
C GLY A 258 -3.45 -9.25 12.49
N ALA A 259 -2.87 -9.19 11.32
CA ALA A 259 -2.21 -10.34 10.69
C ALA A 259 -0.98 -10.80 11.50
N LEU A 260 -0.14 -9.88 11.96
CA LEU A 260 1.00 -10.22 12.84
C LEU A 260 0.54 -10.82 14.17
N ALA A 261 -0.55 -10.33 14.76
CA ALA A 261 -1.10 -10.89 15.98
C ALA A 261 -1.58 -12.34 15.81
N SER A 262 -2.16 -12.67 14.67
CA SER A 262 -2.75 -14.00 14.40
C SER A 262 -1.82 -14.95 13.65
N LYS A 263 -1.00 -14.44 12.72
CA LYS A 263 -0.17 -15.19 11.77
C LYS A 263 1.30 -14.78 11.81
N GLY A 264 1.77 -14.11 12.88
CA GLY A 264 3.10 -13.51 12.96
C GLY A 264 4.24 -14.47 12.65
N LYS A 265 4.15 -15.73 13.09
CA LYS A 265 5.14 -16.75 12.76
C LYS A 265 5.24 -17.00 11.24
N HIS A 266 4.10 -17.09 10.56
CA HIS A 266 4.04 -17.32 9.12
C HIS A 266 4.62 -16.12 8.34
N ILE A 267 4.23 -14.92 8.72
CA ILE A 267 4.77 -13.68 8.13
C ILE A 267 6.29 -13.60 8.33
N ASN A 268 6.76 -13.83 9.55
CA ASN A 268 8.20 -13.78 9.85
C ASN A 268 8.98 -14.85 9.09
N ASP A 269 8.43 -16.05 8.90
CA ASP A 269 9.06 -17.11 8.12
C ASP A 269 9.21 -16.72 6.65
N SER A 270 8.24 -16.03 6.05
CA SER A 270 8.34 -15.50 4.69
C SER A 270 9.40 -14.40 4.56
N LEU A 271 9.58 -13.58 5.61
CA LEU A 271 10.54 -12.48 5.62
C LEU A 271 11.98 -12.87 6.00
N LYS A 272 12.23 -14.09 6.46
CA LYS A 272 13.58 -14.55 6.90
C LYS A 272 14.67 -14.38 5.84
N SER A 273 14.33 -14.54 4.56
CA SER A 273 15.29 -14.42 3.46
C SER A 273 15.80 -13.00 3.26
N MET A 274 15.11 -11.98 3.78
CA MET A 274 15.38 -10.56 3.51
C MET A 274 16.63 -10.02 4.24
N LYS A 275 17.12 -10.73 5.28
CA LYS A 275 18.33 -10.37 6.04
C LYS A 275 18.40 -8.89 6.42
N PHE A 276 17.35 -8.37 7.06
CA PHE A 276 17.24 -6.94 7.43
C PHE A 276 18.43 -6.42 8.22
N HIS A 277 19.10 -7.27 9.01
CA HIS A 277 20.30 -6.91 9.75
C HIS A 277 21.51 -6.49 8.88
N GLN A 278 21.48 -6.81 7.58
CA GLN A 278 22.50 -6.40 6.62
C GLN A 278 22.21 -5.03 5.98
N LYS A 279 21.06 -4.44 6.29
CA LYS A 279 20.61 -3.14 5.83
C LYS A 279 20.71 -2.12 6.95
N THR A 280 20.77 -0.84 6.64
CA THR A 280 20.96 0.23 7.62
C THR A 280 19.88 1.29 7.54
N GLY A 281 19.54 1.87 8.70
CA GLY A 281 18.70 3.06 8.81
C GLY A 281 17.39 3.02 8.05
N ILE A 282 17.08 4.11 7.34
CA ILE A 282 15.82 4.31 6.58
C ILE A 282 15.62 3.24 5.51
N GLU A 283 16.69 2.77 4.85
CA GLU A 283 16.59 1.71 3.84
C GLU A 283 16.03 0.42 4.45
N ARG A 284 16.53 0.03 5.63
CA ARG A 284 16.03 -1.15 6.36
C ARG A 284 14.54 -1.06 6.65
N ILE A 285 14.11 0.10 7.16
CA ILE A 285 12.71 0.35 7.51
C ILE A 285 11.81 0.31 6.27
N SER A 286 12.22 0.97 5.19
CA SER A 286 11.44 0.98 3.94
C SER A 286 11.28 -0.42 3.34
N ILE A 287 12.37 -1.20 3.26
CA ILE A 287 12.32 -2.57 2.77
C ILE A 287 11.42 -3.43 3.67
N TYR A 288 11.53 -3.27 4.98
CA TYR A 288 10.69 -4.02 5.93
C TYR A 288 9.20 -3.76 5.71
N PHE A 289 8.77 -2.49 5.62
CA PHE A 289 7.35 -2.18 5.43
C PHE A 289 6.82 -2.66 4.08
N ASN A 290 7.59 -2.55 3.01
CA ASN A 290 7.19 -3.06 1.70
C ASN A 290 7.02 -4.58 1.74
N SER A 291 8.02 -5.30 2.27
CA SER A 291 7.96 -6.77 2.37
C SER A 291 6.87 -7.25 3.34
N LEU A 292 6.59 -6.48 4.39
CA LEU A 292 5.52 -6.78 5.33
C LEU A 292 4.14 -6.58 4.69
N ALA A 293 3.97 -5.55 3.88
CA ALA A 293 2.76 -5.32 3.09
C ALA A 293 2.56 -6.44 2.05
N GLU A 294 3.61 -6.82 1.32
CA GLU A 294 3.57 -7.94 0.38
C GLU A 294 3.15 -9.26 1.07
N ALA A 295 3.79 -9.59 2.20
CA ALA A 295 3.43 -10.80 2.97
C ALA A 295 1.98 -10.76 3.50
N TYR A 296 1.49 -9.60 3.89
CA TYR A 296 0.10 -9.41 4.27
C TYR A 296 -0.85 -9.62 3.09
N PHE A 297 -0.50 -9.09 1.92
CA PHE A 297 -1.29 -9.23 0.71
C PHE A 297 -1.37 -10.69 0.23
N ASP A 298 -0.29 -11.45 0.33
CA ASP A 298 -0.30 -12.88 0.04
C ASP A 298 -1.30 -13.63 0.94
N LEU A 299 -1.34 -13.27 2.23
CA LEU A 299 -2.31 -13.84 3.17
C LEU A 299 -3.75 -13.43 2.86
N ALA A 300 -3.96 -12.20 2.38
CA ALA A 300 -5.28 -11.73 1.98
C ALA A 300 -5.78 -12.46 0.72
N VAL A 301 -4.92 -12.62 -0.29
CA VAL A 301 -5.24 -13.34 -1.52
C VAL A 301 -5.53 -14.82 -1.22
N SER A 302 -4.76 -15.46 -0.32
CA SER A 302 -5.01 -16.86 0.08
C SER A 302 -6.23 -17.06 0.98
N GLY A 303 -6.83 -16.00 1.48
CA GLY A 303 -7.96 -16.05 2.42
C GLY A 303 -7.57 -16.38 3.87
N ASP A 304 -6.28 -16.29 4.21
CA ASP A 304 -5.77 -16.55 5.55
C ASP A 304 -6.03 -15.41 6.55
N VAL A 305 -6.41 -14.24 6.06
CA VAL A 305 -6.86 -13.06 6.81
C VAL A 305 -8.18 -12.55 6.24
N ASP A 306 -8.83 -11.61 6.94
CA ASP A 306 -10.09 -11.02 6.49
C ASP A 306 -9.88 -10.23 5.19
N GLN A 307 -10.49 -10.71 4.11
CA GLN A 307 -10.37 -10.14 2.77
C GLN A 307 -11.09 -8.80 2.63
N HIS A 308 -12.19 -8.57 3.36
CA HIS A 308 -12.91 -7.28 3.35
C HIS A 308 -12.08 -6.20 4.05
N GLU A 309 -11.48 -6.51 5.22
CA GLU A 309 -10.56 -5.60 5.90
C GLU A 309 -9.33 -5.28 5.02
N ALA A 310 -8.81 -6.28 4.32
CA ALA A 310 -7.68 -6.10 3.40
C ALA A 310 -8.04 -5.19 2.22
N LEU A 311 -9.19 -5.42 1.59
CA LEU A 311 -9.68 -4.60 0.49
C LEU A 311 -9.82 -3.14 0.92
N GLU A 312 -10.52 -2.88 2.03
CA GLU A 312 -10.71 -1.53 2.57
C GLU A 312 -9.38 -0.83 2.88
N ALA A 313 -8.45 -1.55 3.51
CA ALA A 313 -7.14 -1.02 3.88
C ALA A 313 -6.28 -0.65 2.66
N ILE A 314 -6.29 -1.47 1.61
CA ILE A 314 -5.53 -1.23 0.37
C ILE A 314 -6.13 -0.04 -0.39
N LEU A 315 -7.45 0.00 -0.55
CA LEU A 315 -8.13 1.08 -1.28
C LEU A 315 -7.86 2.43 -0.63
N GLU A 316 -8.01 2.52 0.68
CA GLU A 316 -7.74 3.74 1.41
C GLU A 316 -6.27 4.16 1.35
N PHE A 317 -5.35 3.18 1.41
CA PHE A 317 -3.92 3.47 1.28
C PHE A 317 -3.58 4.06 -0.10
N ILE A 318 -4.13 3.52 -1.17
CA ILE A 318 -3.94 4.06 -2.53
C ILE A 318 -4.51 5.48 -2.63
N ASP A 319 -5.72 5.72 -2.14
CA ASP A 319 -6.39 7.01 -2.25
C ASP A 319 -5.68 8.12 -1.45
N THR A 320 -5.05 7.76 -0.32
CA THR A 320 -4.34 8.72 0.53
C THR A 320 -2.89 8.96 0.14
N ASN A 321 -2.32 8.14 -0.75
CA ASN A 321 -0.92 8.21 -1.17
C ASN A 321 -0.76 8.26 -2.70
N PRO A 322 -1.26 9.29 -3.38
CA PRO A 322 -1.31 9.34 -4.85
C PRO A 322 0.06 9.37 -5.54
N SER A 323 1.14 9.58 -4.78
CA SER A 323 2.53 9.63 -5.30
C SER A 323 3.28 8.30 -5.21
N ILE A 324 2.67 7.26 -4.64
CA ILE A 324 3.30 5.94 -4.50
C ILE A 324 3.14 5.16 -5.81
N ASP A 325 4.15 4.34 -6.14
CA ASP A 325 3.99 3.33 -7.19
C ASP A 325 2.93 2.31 -6.76
N THR A 326 1.73 2.45 -7.34
CA THR A 326 0.55 1.66 -6.98
C THR A 326 0.54 0.27 -7.59
N LYS A 327 1.51 -0.07 -8.45
CA LYS A 327 1.47 -1.29 -9.24
C LYS A 327 1.30 -2.57 -8.42
N ILE A 328 2.05 -2.71 -7.31
CA ILE A 328 1.95 -3.88 -6.42
C ILE A 328 0.54 -3.97 -5.82
N TYR A 329 0.01 -2.83 -5.38
CA TYR A 329 -1.33 -2.76 -4.78
C TYR A 329 -2.43 -3.05 -5.78
N GLU A 330 -2.29 -2.59 -7.02
CA GLU A 330 -3.23 -2.86 -8.13
C GLU A 330 -3.22 -4.35 -8.52
N GLU A 331 -2.05 -4.98 -8.57
CA GLU A 331 -1.93 -6.42 -8.81
C GLU A 331 -2.61 -7.22 -7.70
N THR A 332 -2.39 -6.86 -6.43
CA THR A 332 -3.04 -7.49 -5.28
C THR A 332 -4.57 -7.30 -5.30
N LEU A 333 -5.04 -6.06 -5.55
CA LEU A 333 -6.47 -5.80 -5.70
C LEU A 333 -7.08 -6.65 -6.80
N SER A 334 -6.40 -6.74 -7.96
CA SER A 334 -6.85 -7.55 -9.07
C SER A 334 -7.01 -9.02 -8.70
N GLN A 335 -6.08 -9.58 -7.94
CA GLN A 335 -6.16 -10.97 -7.48
C GLN A 335 -7.24 -11.15 -6.41
N LEU A 336 -7.32 -10.23 -5.45
CA LEU A 336 -8.26 -10.29 -4.33
C LEU A 336 -9.73 -10.25 -4.80
N VAL A 337 -10.04 -9.42 -5.81
CA VAL A 337 -11.42 -9.23 -6.27
C VAL A 337 -11.80 -10.14 -7.44
N ALA A 338 -10.85 -10.73 -8.19
CA ALA A 338 -11.12 -11.49 -9.41
C ALA A 338 -11.98 -12.74 -9.16
N GLU A 339 -11.78 -13.41 -8.03
CA GLU A 339 -12.47 -14.67 -7.69
C GLU A 339 -13.60 -14.47 -6.67
N ASN A 340 -13.77 -13.25 -6.12
CA ASN A 340 -14.74 -12.95 -5.09
C ASN A 340 -15.70 -11.84 -5.55
N THR A 341 -16.93 -12.24 -5.92
CA THR A 341 -17.93 -11.31 -6.47
C THR A 341 -18.41 -10.27 -5.46
N ASP A 342 -18.41 -10.57 -4.16
CA ASP A 342 -18.78 -9.60 -3.13
C ASP A 342 -17.71 -8.52 -2.97
N LEU A 343 -16.44 -8.91 -2.96
CA LEU A 343 -15.31 -7.98 -2.94
C LEU A 343 -15.24 -7.14 -4.22
N MET A 344 -15.52 -7.74 -5.38
CA MET A 344 -15.59 -7.00 -6.64
C MET A 344 -16.63 -5.88 -6.57
N ARG A 345 -17.82 -6.17 -6.05
CA ARG A 345 -18.90 -5.18 -5.90
C ARG A 345 -18.56 -4.09 -4.88
N GLU A 346 -17.89 -4.44 -3.80
CA GLU A 346 -17.39 -3.48 -2.80
C GLU A 346 -16.33 -2.56 -3.40
N PHE A 347 -15.37 -3.11 -4.13
CA PHE A 347 -14.38 -2.36 -4.88
C PHE A 347 -15.02 -1.36 -5.87
N ILE A 348 -15.99 -1.82 -6.67
CA ILE A 348 -16.71 -0.97 -7.62
C ILE A 348 -17.38 0.19 -6.88
N ARG A 349 -18.14 -0.08 -5.80
CA ARG A 349 -18.83 0.98 -5.02
C ARG A 349 -17.85 2.01 -4.46
N HIS A 350 -16.72 1.57 -3.94
CA HIS A 350 -15.69 2.46 -3.42
C HIS A 350 -15.13 3.38 -4.52
N ARG A 351 -14.77 2.80 -5.67
CA ARG A 351 -14.27 3.58 -6.82
C ARG A 351 -15.32 4.53 -7.40
N MET A 352 -16.57 4.11 -7.47
CA MET A 352 -17.69 4.97 -7.89
C MET A 352 -17.83 6.17 -6.95
N GLY A 353 -17.71 5.98 -5.64
CA GLY A 353 -17.68 7.08 -4.66
C GLY A 353 -16.56 8.08 -4.93
N SER A 354 -15.35 7.62 -5.22
CA SER A 354 -14.20 8.47 -5.56
C SER A 354 -14.42 9.24 -6.87
N ILE A 355 -15.02 8.62 -7.89
CA ILE A 355 -15.34 9.27 -9.17
C ILE A 355 -16.43 10.34 -8.99
N ALA A 356 -17.46 10.06 -8.18
CA ALA A 356 -18.55 10.98 -7.94
C ALA A 356 -18.12 12.26 -7.18
N LEU A 357 -17.03 12.19 -6.44
CA LEU A 357 -16.43 13.32 -5.70
C LEU A 357 -15.39 14.09 -6.51
N GLU A 358 -15.10 13.66 -7.75
CA GLU A 358 -14.09 14.30 -8.59
C GLU A 358 -14.63 15.56 -9.25
N ASP A 359 -13.99 16.69 -8.97
CA ASP A 359 -14.39 18.00 -9.49
C ASP A 359 -13.89 18.25 -10.93
N GLU A 360 -12.80 17.58 -11.35
CA GLU A 360 -12.21 17.71 -12.68
C GLU A 360 -12.83 16.69 -13.65
N PRO A 361 -13.60 17.13 -14.69
CA PRO A 361 -14.30 16.22 -15.60
C PRO A 361 -13.38 15.23 -16.32
N ASP A 362 -12.20 15.64 -16.74
CA ASP A 362 -11.24 14.79 -17.46
C ASP A 362 -10.65 13.73 -16.53
N MET A 363 -10.42 14.07 -15.26
CA MET A 363 -9.95 13.12 -14.25
C MET A 363 -11.06 12.12 -13.89
N ALA A 364 -12.31 12.57 -13.79
CA ALA A 364 -13.46 11.69 -13.58
C ALA A 364 -13.61 10.67 -14.73
N VAL A 365 -13.45 11.12 -15.97
CA VAL A 365 -13.44 10.24 -17.17
C VAL A 365 -12.32 9.21 -17.05
N LYS A 366 -11.10 9.63 -16.76
CA LYS A 366 -9.96 8.73 -16.63
C LYS A 366 -10.18 7.67 -15.55
N LYS A 367 -10.58 8.08 -14.34
CA LYS A 367 -10.88 7.16 -13.24
C LYS A 367 -12.00 6.17 -13.61
N PHE A 368 -13.04 6.65 -14.30
CA PHE A 368 -14.11 5.78 -14.77
C PHE A 368 -13.62 4.78 -15.81
N MET A 369 -12.82 5.21 -16.77
CA MET A 369 -12.27 4.32 -17.80
C MET A 369 -11.34 3.24 -17.20
N ASP A 370 -10.55 3.60 -16.21
CA ASP A 370 -9.73 2.63 -15.48
C ASP A 370 -10.60 1.59 -14.76
N LEU A 371 -11.67 2.03 -14.08
CA LEU A 371 -12.63 1.14 -13.45
C LEU A 371 -13.37 0.27 -14.49
N PHE A 372 -13.84 0.86 -15.59
CA PHE A 372 -14.52 0.16 -16.67
C PHE A 372 -13.65 -0.96 -17.26
N LYS A 373 -12.41 -0.62 -17.65
CA LYS A 373 -11.45 -1.60 -18.19
C LYS A 373 -11.18 -2.73 -17.20
N PHE A 374 -11.03 -2.38 -15.93
CA PHE A 374 -10.81 -3.36 -14.87
C PHE A 374 -12.00 -4.34 -14.73
N VAL A 375 -13.22 -3.82 -14.58
CA VAL A 375 -14.43 -4.64 -14.42
C VAL A 375 -14.67 -5.53 -15.64
N ILE A 376 -14.55 -4.96 -16.84
CA ILE A 376 -14.73 -5.74 -18.09
C ILE A 376 -13.71 -6.86 -18.23
N SER A 377 -12.46 -6.63 -17.80
CA SER A 377 -11.38 -7.63 -17.92
C SER A 377 -11.39 -8.70 -16.83
N LYS A 378 -11.95 -8.41 -15.65
CA LYS A 378 -11.81 -9.26 -14.46
C LYS A 378 -13.11 -9.80 -13.89
N SER A 379 -14.25 -9.13 -14.13
CA SER A 379 -15.52 -9.58 -13.57
C SER A 379 -16.06 -10.81 -14.30
N THR A 380 -16.51 -11.79 -13.52
CA THR A 380 -17.28 -12.95 -14.00
C THR A 380 -18.74 -12.87 -13.60
N ASP A 381 -19.17 -11.78 -12.96
CA ASP A 381 -20.46 -11.60 -12.29
C ASP A 381 -21.28 -10.50 -12.99
N SER A 382 -22.51 -10.84 -13.42
CA SER A 382 -23.43 -9.90 -14.08
C SER A 382 -23.81 -8.71 -13.20
N LEU A 383 -23.96 -8.91 -11.88
CA LEU A 383 -24.35 -7.85 -10.96
C LEU A 383 -23.27 -6.76 -10.82
N SER A 384 -22.00 -7.14 -10.93
CA SER A 384 -20.89 -6.18 -10.94
C SER A 384 -20.93 -5.31 -12.20
N VAL A 385 -21.23 -5.91 -13.35
CA VAL A 385 -21.40 -5.20 -14.63
C VAL A 385 -22.64 -4.30 -14.61
N GLU A 386 -23.77 -4.77 -14.07
CA GLU A 386 -24.99 -3.98 -13.90
C GLU A 386 -24.77 -2.79 -12.96
N LEU A 387 -24.00 -2.96 -11.88
CA LEU A 387 -23.65 -1.89 -10.95
C LEU A 387 -22.85 -0.79 -11.65
N LEU A 388 -21.84 -1.18 -12.43
CA LEU A 388 -21.03 -0.26 -13.22
C LEU A 388 -21.88 0.51 -14.23
N TYR A 389 -22.76 -0.19 -14.94
CA TYR A 389 -23.69 0.40 -15.90
C TYR A 389 -24.65 1.41 -15.24
N SER A 390 -25.26 1.03 -14.09
CA SER A 390 -26.17 1.89 -13.35
C SER A 390 -25.49 3.20 -12.95
N PHE A 391 -24.30 3.12 -12.41
CA PHE A 391 -23.51 4.30 -12.08
C PHE A 391 -23.24 5.19 -13.29
N TYR A 392 -22.78 4.60 -14.40
CA TYR A 392 -22.49 5.37 -15.61
C TYR A 392 -23.74 6.08 -16.14
N SER A 393 -24.87 5.36 -16.23
CA SER A 393 -26.12 5.88 -16.78
C SER A 393 -26.73 7.03 -15.95
N GLU A 394 -26.51 7.03 -14.64
CA GLU A 394 -27.00 8.04 -13.71
C GLU A 394 -26.04 9.23 -13.54
N SER A 395 -24.76 9.04 -13.88
CA SER A 395 -23.72 10.05 -13.73
C SER A 395 -23.70 11.08 -14.86
N SER A 396 -22.98 12.18 -14.65
CA SER A 396 -22.70 13.18 -15.70
C SER A 396 -21.85 12.62 -16.85
N LEU A 397 -21.15 11.50 -16.62
CA LEU A 397 -20.26 10.87 -17.60
C LEU A 397 -21.00 10.37 -18.84
N VAL A 398 -22.27 9.97 -18.72
CA VAL A 398 -23.11 9.55 -19.85
C VAL A 398 -23.24 10.63 -20.92
N LYS A 399 -23.12 11.91 -20.55
CA LYS A 399 -23.17 13.06 -21.46
C LYS A 399 -21.79 13.50 -21.94
N ASN A 400 -20.71 12.90 -21.42
CA ASN A 400 -19.35 13.24 -21.77
C ASN A 400 -18.93 12.50 -23.05
N LYS A 401 -18.72 13.28 -24.12
CA LYS A 401 -18.34 12.73 -25.43
C LYS A 401 -17.02 11.97 -25.37
N LEU A 402 -16.04 12.48 -24.63
CA LEU A 402 -14.72 11.86 -24.50
C LEU A 402 -14.83 10.49 -23.81
N CYS A 403 -15.58 10.42 -22.69
CA CYS A 403 -15.81 9.17 -21.98
C CYS A 403 -16.41 8.09 -22.88
N PHE A 404 -17.43 8.46 -23.65
CA PHE A 404 -18.06 7.53 -24.58
C PHE A 404 -17.09 7.08 -25.68
N GLN A 405 -16.34 8.01 -26.28
CA GLN A 405 -15.37 7.68 -27.33
C GLN A 405 -14.29 6.72 -26.83
N GLU A 406 -13.73 6.97 -25.66
CA GLU A 406 -12.74 6.07 -25.06
C GLU A 406 -13.29 4.68 -24.75
N MET A 407 -14.56 4.59 -24.34
CA MET A 407 -15.25 3.30 -24.17
C MET A 407 -15.35 2.54 -25.50
N VAL A 408 -15.79 3.22 -26.56
CA VAL A 408 -15.94 2.64 -27.91
C VAL A 408 -14.58 2.16 -28.44
N ASP A 409 -13.55 2.98 -28.31
CA ASP A 409 -12.20 2.63 -28.77
C ASP A 409 -11.64 1.42 -28.03
N TYR A 410 -11.86 1.37 -26.72
CA TYR A 410 -11.47 0.21 -25.90
C TYR A 410 -12.20 -1.07 -26.33
N VAL A 411 -13.52 -0.99 -26.54
CA VAL A 411 -14.33 -2.14 -26.94
C VAL A 411 -13.97 -2.63 -28.33
N ASN A 412 -13.68 -1.73 -29.27
CA ASN A 412 -13.25 -2.08 -30.62
C ASN A 412 -11.88 -2.76 -30.66
N GLY A 413 -11.05 -2.62 -29.62
CA GLY A 413 -9.78 -3.30 -29.49
C GLY A 413 -9.88 -4.82 -29.25
N PHE A 414 -11.06 -5.36 -28.92
CA PHE A 414 -11.24 -6.79 -28.72
C PHE A 414 -11.53 -7.52 -30.04
N GLU A 415 -10.85 -8.64 -30.31
CA GLU A 415 -11.23 -9.55 -31.40
C GLU A 415 -12.54 -10.27 -31.07
N ASP A 416 -12.63 -10.87 -29.87
CA ASP A 416 -13.81 -11.51 -29.31
C ASP A 416 -14.24 -10.78 -28.04
N PHE A 417 -15.53 -10.53 -27.89
CA PHE A 417 -16.07 -9.86 -26.71
C PHE A 417 -16.11 -10.82 -25.50
N PRO A 418 -15.49 -10.47 -24.37
CA PRO A 418 -15.68 -11.22 -23.14
C PRO A 418 -17.15 -11.13 -22.66
N ASP A 419 -17.60 -12.14 -21.91
CA ASP A 419 -18.99 -12.23 -21.44
C ASP A 419 -19.43 -11.00 -20.64
N SER A 420 -18.54 -10.44 -19.83
CA SER A 420 -18.77 -9.20 -19.07
C SER A 420 -19.05 -8.00 -19.96
N LEU A 421 -18.38 -7.92 -21.11
CA LEU A 421 -18.61 -6.87 -22.08
C LEU A 421 -19.95 -7.07 -22.81
N LEU A 422 -20.27 -8.31 -23.19
CA LEU A 422 -21.57 -8.62 -23.79
C LEU A 422 -22.71 -8.25 -22.84
N GLN A 423 -22.58 -8.57 -21.57
CA GLN A 423 -23.57 -8.19 -20.55
C GLN A 423 -23.69 -6.66 -20.41
N PHE A 424 -22.57 -5.93 -20.41
CA PHE A 424 -22.61 -4.47 -20.37
C PHE A 424 -23.31 -3.89 -21.60
N LEU A 425 -23.00 -4.40 -22.78
CA LEU A 425 -23.60 -3.94 -24.04
C LEU A 425 -25.09 -4.26 -24.15
N ASP A 426 -25.55 -5.38 -23.60
CA ASP A 426 -26.95 -5.78 -23.59
C ASP A 426 -27.84 -4.81 -22.77
N VAL A 427 -27.29 -4.21 -21.71
CA VAL A 427 -27.98 -3.21 -20.88
C VAL A 427 -27.74 -1.77 -21.35
N ALA A 428 -26.85 -1.56 -22.33
CA ALA A 428 -26.40 -0.23 -22.75
C ALA A 428 -27.34 0.54 -23.69
N ASP A 429 -28.59 0.08 -23.94
CA ASP A 429 -29.53 0.76 -24.83
C ASP A 429 -29.77 2.23 -24.50
N VAL A 430 -29.82 2.56 -23.21
CA VAL A 430 -29.99 3.94 -22.75
C VAL A 430 -28.78 4.81 -23.10
N ILE A 431 -27.58 4.23 -22.98
CA ILE A 431 -26.32 4.90 -23.32
C ILE A 431 -26.29 5.24 -24.81
N PHE A 432 -26.59 4.26 -25.66
CA PHE A 432 -26.62 4.47 -27.11
C PHE A 432 -27.71 5.48 -27.52
N ALA A 433 -28.87 5.43 -26.91
CA ALA A 433 -29.95 6.39 -27.19
C ALA A 433 -29.54 7.83 -26.79
N GLU A 434 -28.90 8.03 -25.65
CA GLU A 434 -28.43 9.36 -25.23
C GLU A 434 -27.28 9.86 -26.10
N TRP A 435 -26.35 8.95 -26.42
CA TRP A 435 -25.24 9.25 -27.31
C TRP A 435 -25.72 9.63 -28.72
N LEU A 436 -26.66 8.88 -29.31
CA LEU A 436 -27.28 9.22 -30.58
C LEU A 436 -27.97 10.60 -30.54
N ARG A 437 -28.63 10.94 -29.43
CA ARG A 437 -29.19 12.30 -29.23
C ARG A 437 -28.09 13.37 -29.20
N ASN A 438 -26.95 13.10 -28.59
CA ASN A 438 -25.83 14.02 -28.52
C ASN A 438 -25.15 14.20 -29.88
N ILE A 439 -25.02 13.13 -30.68
CA ILE A 439 -24.59 13.21 -32.08
C ILE A 439 -25.53 14.12 -32.86
N MET A 440 -26.86 13.98 -32.67
CA MET A 440 -27.82 14.82 -33.35
C MET A 440 -27.70 16.31 -33.04
N LYS A 441 -27.30 16.64 -31.81
CA LYS A 441 -27.14 18.04 -31.36
C LYS A 441 -25.77 18.62 -31.66
N GLY A 442 -24.75 17.77 -31.87
CA GLY A 442 -23.36 18.19 -32.08
C GLY A 442 -23.12 18.79 -33.45
N LYS A 443 -22.35 19.90 -33.51
CA LYS A 443 -22.07 20.61 -34.74
C LYS A 443 -20.86 20.11 -35.51
N ASP A 444 -19.89 19.51 -34.82
CA ASP A 444 -18.62 19.07 -35.41
C ASP A 444 -18.22 17.70 -34.87
N GLN A 445 -18.44 16.66 -35.65
CA GLN A 445 -17.97 15.30 -35.37
C GLN A 445 -17.03 14.81 -36.46
N ASN A 446 -15.97 14.13 -36.08
CA ASN A 446 -15.05 13.51 -37.02
C ASN A 446 -15.70 12.24 -37.61
N ILE A 447 -15.55 12.01 -38.91
CA ILE A 447 -16.08 10.81 -39.60
C ILE A 447 -15.46 9.54 -38.97
N GLU A 448 -14.17 9.56 -38.65
CA GLU A 448 -13.45 8.44 -38.02
C GLU A 448 -14.04 8.02 -36.68
N ASP A 449 -14.46 8.98 -35.84
CA ASP A 449 -15.13 8.70 -34.56
C ASP A 449 -16.47 7.97 -34.79
N LEU A 450 -17.20 8.35 -35.84
CA LEU A 450 -18.50 7.76 -36.18
C LEU A 450 -18.35 6.36 -36.79
N GLU A 451 -17.30 6.13 -37.58
CA GLU A 451 -16.98 4.79 -38.12
C GLU A 451 -16.61 3.82 -37.00
N SER A 452 -15.85 4.25 -35.99
CA SER A 452 -15.54 3.44 -34.81
C SER A 452 -16.80 2.96 -34.10
N VAL A 453 -17.81 3.83 -34.00
CA VAL A 453 -19.10 3.46 -33.41
C VAL A 453 -19.91 2.51 -34.29
N ILE A 454 -19.89 2.70 -35.61
CA ILE A 454 -20.52 1.75 -36.54
C ILE A 454 -19.93 0.36 -36.37
N ASN A 455 -18.59 0.26 -36.30
CA ASN A 455 -17.89 -1.00 -36.08
C ASN A 455 -18.31 -1.70 -34.79
N LEU A 456 -18.52 -0.93 -33.71
CA LEU A 456 -19.07 -1.48 -32.47
C LEU A 456 -20.50 -1.98 -32.67
N LEU A 457 -21.39 -1.18 -33.25
CA LEU A 457 -22.80 -1.52 -33.47
C LEU A 457 -22.97 -2.76 -34.35
N ILE A 458 -22.07 -2.98 -35.34
CA ILE A 458 -22.08 -4.18 -36.18
C ILE A 458 -21.83 -5.45 -35.38
N ARG A 459 -21.01 -5.36 -34.32
CA ARG A 459 -20.71 -6.50 -33.44
C ARG A 459 -21.85 -6.79 -32.46
N MET A 460 -22.76 -5.83 -32.25
CA MET A 460 -23.98 -5.97 -31.44
C MET A 460 -25.13 -6.49 -32.32
N LYS A 461 -26.02 -7.29 -31.76
CA LYS A 461 -27.21 -7.78 -32.47
C LYS A 461 -28.29 -6.69 -32.57
N ASN A 462 -29.03 -6.70 -33.69
CA ASN A 462 -30.24 -5.87 -33.89
C ASN A 462 -29.98 -4.34 -33.82
N ARG A 463 -28.86 -3.86 -34.35
CA ARG A 463 -28.50 -2.41 -34.36
C ARG A 463 -28.58 -1.75 -35.75
N GLU A 464 -29.31 -2.31 -36.66
CA GLU A 464 -29.44 -1.82 -38.05
C GLU A 464 -29.98 -0.39 -38.15
N ASN A 465 -30.90 -0.02 -37.26
CA ASN A 465 -31.49 1.32 -37.26
C ASN A 465 -30.50 2.39 -36.80
N GLU A 466 -29.67 2.08 -35.77
CA GLU A 466 -28.65 2.97 -35.25
C GLU A 466 -27.53 3.15 -36.26
N ILE A 467 -27.08 2.08 -36.91
CA ILE A 467 -26.09 2.12 -37.99
C ILE A 467 -26.61 2.99 -39.15
N SER A 468 -27.85 2.74 -39.61
CA SER A 468 -28.50 3.54 -40.65
C SER A 468 -28.55 5.03 -40.30
N PHE A 469 -28.88 5.33 -39.06
CA PHE A 469 -28.92 6.72 -38.57
C PHE A 469 -27.55 7.40 -38.62
N ILE A 470 -26.47 6.71 -38.20
CA ILE A 470 -25.12 7.26 -38.20
C ILE A 470 -24.61 7.50 -39.63
N ILE A 471 -24.82 6.53 -40.52
CA ILE A 471 -24.47 6.65 -41.96
C ILE A 471 -25.17 7.86 -42.57
N GLN A 472 -26.45 8.02 -42.34
CA GLN A 472 -27.22 9.16 -42.84
C GLN A 472 -26.68 10.49 -42.28
N LYS A 473 -26.29 10.50 -41.00
CA LYS A 473 -25.70 11.67 -40.35
C LYS A 473 -24.37 12.06 -40.96
N ILE A 474 -23.45 11.08 -41.14
CA ILE A 474 -22.15 11.29 -41.81
C ILE A 474 -22.37 11.91 -43.16
N PHE A 475 -23.21 11.31 -43.97
CA PHE A 475 -23.48 11.79 -45.32
C PHE A 475 -24.03 13.22 -45.34
N ASN A 476 -25.11 13.48 -44.58
CA ASN A 476 -25.76 14.81 -44.54
C ASN A 476 -24.82 15.91 -44.02
N ASP A 477 -24.00 15.64 -43.03
CA ASP A 477 -23.05 16.61 -42.51
C ASP A 477 -21.91 16.86 -43.51
N THR A 478 -21.43 15.83 -44.20
CA THR A 478 -20.42 15.97 -45.25
C THR A 478 -20.93 16.82 -46.41
N VAL A 479 -22.12 16.54 -46.93
CA VAL A 479 -22.72 17.34 -48.01
C VAL A 479 -22.85 18.80 -47.63
N LYS A 480 -23.18 19.11 -46.38
CA LYS A 480 -23.45 20.49 -45.92
C LYS A 480 -22.20 21.26 -45.53
N LYS A 481 -21.19 20.60 -44.94
CA LYS A 481 -20.09 21.26 -44.24
C LYS A 481 -18.73 21.00 -44.87
N ASN A 482 -18.54 19.81 -45.45
CA ASN A 482 -17.23 19.36 -45.97
C ASN A 482 -17.42 18.61 -47.29
N PRO A 483 -17.95 19.29 -48.35
CA PRO A 483 -18.25 18.62 -49.62
C PRO A 483 -17.02 17.96 -50.26
N GLU A 484 -15.82 18.42 -49.96
CA GLU A 484 -14.57 17.81 -50.41
C GLU A 484 -14.29 16.39 -49.85
N LYS A 485 -15.02 15.99 -48.83
CA LYS A 485 -14.93 14.66 -48.23
C LYS A 485 -16.10 13.74 -48.66
N ILE A 486 -16.81 14.08 -49.69
CA ILE A 486 -18.01 13.32 -50.09
C ILE A 486 -17.69 11.87 -50.48
N ASP A 487 -16.53 11.63 -51.08
CA ASP A 487 -16.08 10.27 -51.39
C ASP A 487 -15.96 9.39 -50.16
N VAL A 488 -15.45 9.94 -49.06
CA VAL A 488 -15.33 9.20 -47.79
C VAL A 488 -16.72 8.83 -47.24
N ALA A 489 -17.69 9.74 -47.32
CA ALA A 489 -19.04 9.49 -46.85
C ALA A 489 -19.79 8.44 -47.72
N ILE A 490 -19.57 8.45 -49.03
CA ILE A 490 -20.14 7.46 -49.95
C ILE A 490 -19.48 6.09 -49.72
N GLN A 491 -18.15 6.05 -49.57
CA GLN A 491 -17.43 4.80 -49.24
C GLN A 491 -17.90 4.20 -47.95
N CYS A 492 -18.04 4.99 -46.90
CA CYS A 492 -18.59 4.54 -45.61
C CYS A 492 -19.99 3.91 -45.79
N PHE A 493 -20.89 4.53 -46.56
CA PHE A 493 -22.20 3.96 -46.85
C PHE A 493 -22.08 2.63 -47.59
N ILE A 494 -21.26 2.54 -48.63
CA ILE A 494 -21.06 1.32 -49.42
C ILE A 494 -20.52 0.20 -48.55
N GLU A 495 -19.52 0.46 -47.75
CA GLU A 495 -18.86 -0.51 -46.88
C GLU A 495 -19.84 -1.14 -45.89
N TYR A 496 -20.65 -0.31 -45.25
CA TYR A 496 -21.60 -0.75 -44.23
C TYR A 496 -23.00 -1.11 -44.77
N SER A 497 -23.20 -1.05 -46.08
CA SER A 497 -24.52 -1.31 -46.72
C SER A 497 -25.08 -2.72 -46.47
N GLY A 498 -24.22 -3.69 -46.16
CA GLY A 498 -24.65 -5.04 -45.77
C GLY A 498 -25.14 -5.17 -44.33
N ARG A 499 -25.04 -4.10 -43.53
CA ARG A 499 -25.39 -4.06 -42.11
C ARG A 499 -26.58 -3.16 -41.79
N VAL A 500 -27.25 -2.65 -42.81
CA VAL A 500 -28.44 -1.79 -42.69
C VAL A 500 -29.64 -2.46 -43.32
N GLY A 501 -30.84 -2.02 -42.93
CA GLY A 501 -32.07 -2.56 -43.51
C GLY A 501 -32.20 -2.28 -45.01
N ALA A 502 -32.80 -3.21 -45.74
CA ALA A 502 -32.95 -3.15 -47.20
C ALA A 502 -33.64 -1.86 -47.70
N SER A 503 -34.68 -1.39 -46.99
CA SER A 503 -35.36 -0.14 -47.31
C SER A 503 -34.44 1.08 -47.18
N PHE A 504 -33.66 1.16 -46.10
CA PHE A 504 -32.70 2.26 -45.89
C PHE A 504 -31.63 2.24 -46.97
N LYS A 505 -31.09 1.06 -47.32
CA LYS A 505 -30.09 0.88 -48.36
C LYS A 505 -30.58 1.43 -49.70
N LYS A 506 -31.82 1.08 -50.10
CA LYS A 506 -32.46 1.54 -51.33
C LYS A 506 -32.65 3.07 -51.32
N ASP A 507 -33.30 3.59 -50.27
CA ASP A 507 -33.64 5.01 -50.15
C ASP A 507 -32.37 5.89 -50.18
N MET A 508 -31.29 5.41 -49.48
CA MET A 508 -30.03 6.14 -49.43
C MET A 508 -29.27 6.08 -50.74
N SER A 509 -29.27 4.95 -51.45
CA SER A 509 -28.67 4.83 -52.78
C SER A 509 -29.33 5.74 -53.80
N GLU A 510 -30.68 5.75 -53.87
CA GLU A 510 -31.46 6.64 -54.71
C GLU A 510 -31.20 8.10 -54.39
N HIS A 511 -31.09 8.46 -53.12
CA HIS A 511 -30.79 9.82 -52.66
C HIS A 511 -29.40 10.29 -53.11
N VAL A 512 -28.37 9.46 -52.97
CA VAL A 512 -27.02 9.80 -53.42
C VAL A 512 -26.97 9.98 -54.94
N LEU A 513 -27.56 9.08 -55.70
CA LEU A 513 -27.65 9.18 -57.16
C LEU A 513 -28.36 10.48 -57.60
N GLU A 514 -29.49 10.84 -56.97
CA GLU A 514 -30.20 12.08 -57.25
C GLU A 514 -29.34 13.32 -56.99
N LEU A 515 -28.48 13.31 -55.95
CA LEU A 515 -27.60 14.42 -55.67
C LEU A 515 -26.43 14.54 -56.70
N ILE A 516 -25.95 13.42 -57.23
CA ILE A 516 -24.94 13.38 -58.31
C ILE A 516 -25.58 13.90 -59.59
N GLU A 517 -26.72 13.36 -60.01
CA GLU A 517 -27.46 13.78 -61.22
C GLU A 517 -27.81 15.28 -61.19
N LYS A 518 -28.12 15.84 -60.03
CA LYS A 518 -28.40 17.29 -59.88
C LYS A 518 -27.17 18.17 -59.68
N GLU A 519 -25.98 17.63 -59.87
CA GLU A 519 -24.69 18.33 -59.66
C GLU A 519 -24.59 19.01 -58.28
N LYS A 520 -25.24 18.45 -57.28
CA LYS A 520 -25.15 18.96 -55.90
C LYS A 520 -23.96 18.41 -55.13
N ILE A 521 -23.44 17.27 -55.56
CA ILE A 521 -22.20 16.66 -55.10
C ILE A 521 -21.40 16.23 -56.33
N ASP A 522 -20.08 16.33 -56.27
CA ASP A 522 -19.17 15.92 -57.33
C ASP A 522 -18.09 15.01 -56.76
N PRO A 523 -18.40 13.68 -56.66
CA PRO A 523 -17.47 12.70 -56.13
C PRO A 523 -16.32 12.49 -57.14
N MET A 524 -15.10 12.26 -56.61
CA MET A 524 -13.89 12.01 -57.39
C MET A 524 -13.94 10.64 -58.11
N TYR A 525 -14.68 9.69 -57.53
CA TYR A 525 -14.82 8.34 -58.08
C TYR A 525 -16.21 8.11 -58.63
N ASP A 526 -16.32 7.22 -59.64
CA ASP A 526 -17.59 6.81 -60.21
C ASP A 526 -18.26 5.74 -59.36
N TYR A 527 -19.24 6.12 -58.55
CA TYR A 527 -20.04 5.24 -57.68
C TYR A 527 -21.37 4.83 -58.32
N GLU A 528 -21.73 5.35 -59.51
CA GLU A 528 -23.05 5.25 -60.10
C GLU A 528 -23.49 3.76 -60.25
N LYS A 529 -22.58 2.95 -60.79
CA LYS A 529 -22.85 1.53 -60.99
C LYS A 529 -23.15 0.75 -59.68
N ILE A 530 -22.35 1.00 -58.64
CA ILE A 530 -22.50 0.34 -57.35
C ILE A 530 -23.82 0.76 -56.68
N LEU A 531 -24.12 2.06 -56.72
CA LEU A 531 -25.34 2.60 -56.14
C LEU A 531 -26.60 2.13 -56.86
N LEU A 532 -26.56 2.03 -58.18
CA LEU A 532 -27.66 1.43 -58.95
C LEU A 532 -27.91 -0.05 -58.57
N GLU A 533 -26.82 -0.84 -58.50
CA GLU A 533 -26.94 -2.22 -58.06
C GLU A 533 -27.50 -2.34 -56.61
N MET A 534 -27.16 -1.42 -55.75
CA MET A 534 -27.67 -1.40 -54.37
C MET A 534 -29.14 -0.99 -54.28
N SER A 535 -29.61 -0.14 -55.16
CA SER A 535 -31.03 0.26 -55.24
C SER A 535 -31.95 -0.82 -55.83
N GLU A 536 -31.44 -1.63 -56.78
CA GLU A 536 -32.19 -2.67 -57.49
C GLU A 536 -32.29 -3.98 -56.70
N ARG A 537 -31.35 -4.27 -55.80
CA ARG A 537 -31.31 -5.51 -55.00
C ARG A 537 -32.18 -5.49 -53.73
N ALA A 538 -32.90 -4.43 -53.47
CA ALA A 538 -33.82 -4.39 -52.34
C ALA A 538 -35.06 -5.25 -52.65
N PRO A 539 -35.42 -6.31 -51.87
CA PRO A 539 -36.62 -7.09 -52.11
C PRO A 539 -37.87 -6.23 -51.88
N ASP A 540 -38.87 -6.43 -52.72
CA ASP A 540 -40.21 -5.87 -52.57
C ASP A 540 -41.02 -6.58 -51.45
N ASP A 541 -40.46 -6.82 -50.29
CA ASP A 541 -41.11 -7.58 -49.24
C ASP A 541 -41.50 -6.70 -48.04
N GLU A 542 -42.79 -6.74 -47.82
CA GLU A 542 -43.60 -6.35 -46.66
C GLU A 542 -43.74 -4.85 -46.36
N GLU A 543 -44.95 -4.39 -46.48
CA GLU A 543 -45.48 -3.12 -46.00
C GLU A 543 -45.21 -2.92 -44.49
N VAL A 544 -44.02 -2.50 -44.18
CA VAL A 544 -43.75 -1.86 -42.89
C VAL A 544 -44.29 -0.42 -43.00
N PRO A 545 -45.10 0.08 -42.06
CA PRO A 545 -45.71 1.39 -42.19
C PRO A 545 -44.64 2.47 -42.32
N LYS A 546 -44.65 3.17 -43.45
CA LYS A 546 -43.73 4.25 -43.80
C LYS A 546 -43.75 5.37 -42.75
N LYS A 547 -42.98 5.25 -41.68
CA LYS A 547 -42.59 6.41 -40.89
C LYS A 547 -41.61 7.20 -41.73
N ARG A 548 -42.09 8.27 -42.38
CA ARG A 548 -41.26 9.21 -43.13
C ARG A 548 -40.17 9.76 -42.22
N PHE A 549 -38.97 9.28 -42.39
CA PHE A 549 -37.79 9.79 -41.70
C PHE A 549 -37.39 11.22 -42.15
N PHE A 550 -38.04 11.75 -43.18
CA PHE A 550 -37.84 13.10 -43.68
C PHE A 550 -38.93 14.07 -43.16
N SER A 551 -38.88 14.48 -41.92
CA SER A 551 -39.61 15.65 -41.48
C SER A 551 -38.76 16.91 -41.78
N LYS A 552 -39.22 17.72 -42.69
CA LYS A 552 -38.66 19.06 -42.97
C LYS A 552 -38.59 19.85 -41.67
N GLY A 553 -37.35 20.06 -41.17
CA GLY A 553 -37.11 21.08 -40.18
C GLY A 553 -37.26 22.44 -40.81
N LYS A 554 -38.25 23.18 -40.31
CA LYS A 554 -38.25 24.65 -40.43
C LYS A 554 -37.44 25.23 -39.29
#